data_c36f5bfea6223650feee78a0421cd1f8
#
_entry.id   c36f5bfea6223650feee78a0421cd1f8
#
_cell.length_a   1.000
_cell.length_b   1.000
_cell.length_c   1.000
_cell.angle_alpha   90.00
_cell.angle_beta   90.00
_cell.angle_gamma   90.00
#
_symmetry.space_group_name_H-M   'P 1'
#
loop_
_entity.id
_entity.type
_entity.pdbx_description
1 polymer ?
#
loop_
_entity_poly.entity_id
_entity_poly.type
_entity_poly.pdbx_seq_one_letter_code
_entity_poly.pdbx_strand_id
1 'polypeptide(L)'
;MRETTATQYLKTIWRLEERGLARVGATTLTEHLRKSPATVSQAVQSLTVTGLITHERYGTITLTRPGRRVAVVAIRQEPIARAFLHKVLSWPWPNIGEEATTLSPALNDELAERVYRAAGALGADPYGHPIPDVQGNTTRINDRPLSSFAAPMTVRVTRVDDRDTSILELFHTLGLFPHAAVQISGLDQAIGVITLTTPRGPTSIGLGSAEHIAAIATPPTRTR
;
A
#
# COMPACT_ATOMS: atom_id res chain seq x y z
N MET A 1 -21.62 4.25 0.93
CA MET A 1 -21.52 5.71 0.62
C MET A 1 -20.29 5.87 -0.26
N ARG A 2 -20.41 6.44 -1.46
CA ARG A 2 -19.24 6.61 -2.35
C ARG A 2 -18.22 7.57 -1.68
N GLU A 3 -16.94 7.26 -1.81
CA GLU A 3 -15.86 8.16 -1.40
C GLU A 3 -16.10 9.55 -1.99
N THR A 4 -16.06 10.60 -1.14
CA THR A 4 -16.27 11.96 -1.64
C THR A 4 -15.08 12.41 -2.47
N THR A 5 -15.32 13.27 -3.46
CA THR A 5 -14.25 13.86 -4.25
C THR A 5 -13.19 14.51 -3.34
N ALA A 6 -13.61 15.23 -2.29
CA ALA A 6 -12.72 15.84 -1.30
C ALA A 6 -11.78 14.80 -0.66
N THR A 7 -12.32 13.69 -0.18
CA THR A 7 -11.55 12.62 0.46
C THR A 7 -10.50 12.03 -0.48
N GLN A 8 -10.85 11.82 -1.75
CA GLN A 8 -9.93 11.31 -2.76
C GLN A 8 -8.72 12.24 -2.96
N TYR A 9 -8.93 13.57 -3.02
CA TYR A 9 -7.85 14.53 -3.12
C TYR A 9 -6.96 14.53 -1.88
N LEU A 10 -7.55 14.56 -0.69
CA LEU A 10 -6.80 14.57 0.56
C LEU A 10 -5.95 13.31 0.74
N LYS A 11 -6.47 12.12 0.40
CA LYS A 11 -5.71 10.87 0.37
C LYS A 11 -4.52 10.94 -0.60
N THR A 12 -4.74 11.51 -1.79
CA THR A 12 -3.70 11.62 -2.80
C THR A 12 -2.59 12.56 -2.34
N ILE A 13 -2.93 13.74 -1.81
CA ILE A 13 -1.95 14.68 -1.27
C ILE A 13 -1.13 14.02 -0.16
N TRP A 14 -1.81 13.36 0.80
CA TRP A 14 -1.13 12.66 1.89
C TRP A 14 -0.15 11.59 1.36
N ARG A 15 -0.57 10.75 0.42
CA ARG A 15 0.29 9.72 -0.18
C ARG A 15 1.52 10.29 -0.87
N LEU A 16 1.39 11.44 -1.50
CA LEU A 16 2.50 12.12 -2.17
C LEU A 16 3.48 12.73 -1.16
N GLU A 17 2.98 13.33 -0.08
CA GLU A 17 3.79 13.83 1.03
C GLU A 17 4.58 12.69 1.70
N GLU A 18 3.93 11.55 1.99
CA GLU A 18 4.57 10.39 2.61
C GLU A 18 5.65 9.74 1.73
N ARG A 19 5.50 9.82 0.41
CA ARG A 19 6.53 9.40 -0.55
C ARG A 19 7.71 10.37 -0.65
N GLY A 20 7.69 11.45 0.11
CA GLY A 20 8.75 12.45 0.13
C GLY A 20 8.72 13.43 -1.04
N LEU A 21 7.57 13.58 -1.71
CA LEU A 21 7.43 14.60 -2.74
C LEU A 21 7.47 15.98 -2.07
N ALA A 22 8.55 16.72 -2.31
CA ALA A 22 8.79 18.02 -1.68
C ALA A 22 7.73 19.08 -2.07
N ARG A 23 7.05 18.90 -3.20
CA ARG A 23 6.04 19.83 -3.72
C ARG A 23 4.91 19.08 -4.41
N VAL A 24 3.72 19.13 -3.85
CA VAL A 24 2.49 18.67 -4.49
C VAL A 24 1.83 19.86 -5.18
N GLY A 25 1.85 19.87 -6.51
CA GLY A 25 1.21 20.93 -7.32
C GLY A 25 -0.09 20.44 -7.98
N ALA A 26 -0.85 21.36 -8.57
CA ALA A 26 -2.07 21.05 -9.31
C ALA A 26 -1.81 20.09 -10.49
N THR A 27 -0.70 20.25 -11.21
CA THR A 27 -0.28 19.35 -12.29
C THR A 27 -0.07 17.92 -11.78
N THR A 28 0.65 17.77 -10.68
CA THR A 28 0.85 16.47 -10.03
C THR A 28 -0.47 15.78 -9.67
N LEU A 29 -1.43 16.55 -9.14
CA LEU A 29 -2.76 16.02 -8.83
C LEU A 29 -3.53 15.64 -10.09
N THR A 30 -3.41 16.42 -11.17
CA THR A 30 -4.02 16.14 -12.47
C THR A 30 -3.57 14.77 -13.00
N GLU A 31 -2.28 14.51 -12.97
CA GLU A 31 -1.67 13.25 -13.43
C GLU A 31 -2.10 12.06 -12.56
N HIS A 32 -1.97 12.18 -11.23
CA HIS A 32 -2.28 11.08 -10.31
C HIS A 32 -3.77 10.75 -10.24
N LEU A 33 -4.63 11.75 -10.32
CA LEU A 33 -6.08 11.55 -10.25
C LEU A 33 -6.73 11.31 -11.62
N ARG A 34 -5.97 11.49 -12.73
CA ARG A 34 -6.47 11.40 -14.11
C ARG A 34 -7.73 12.28 -14.31
N LYS A 35 -7.70 13.51 -13.78
CA LYS A 35 -8.76 14.50 -13.88
C LYS A 35 -8.31 15.66 -14.76
N SER A 36 -9.28 16.43 -15.30
CA SER A 36 -8.94 17.64 -16.05
C SER A 36 -8.33 18.73 -15.15
N PRO A 37 -7.45 19.60 -15.68
CA PRO A 37 -6.91 20.74 -14.91
C PRO A 37 -8.00 21.63 -14.30
N ALA A 38 -9.11 21.84 -15.01
CA ALA A 38 -10.24 22.60 -14.49
C ALA A 38 -10.90 21.94 -13.27
N THR A 39 -11.12 20.61 -13.33
CA THR A 39 -11.67 19.84 -12.22
C THR A 39 -10.74 19.89 -10.99
N VAL A 40 -9.42 19.77 -11.21
CA VAL A 40 -8.44 19.85 -10.13
C VAL A 40 -8.42 21.25 -9.50
N SER A 41 -8.41 22.31 -10.33
CA SER A 41 -8.42 23.70 -9.86
C SER A 41 -9.65 24.01 -9.01
N GLN A 42 -10.83 23.57 -9.44
CA GLN A 42 -12.07 23.74 -8.68
C GLN A 42 -12.04 22.99 -7.34
N ALA A 43 -11.54 21.76 -7.32
CA ALA A 43 -11.42 20.96 -6.10
C ALA A 43 -10.41 21.60 -5.12
N VAL A 44 -9.25 22.03 -5.60
CA VAL A 44 -8.22 22.72 -4.81
C VAL A 44 -8.79 24.00 -4.19
N GLN A 45 -9.52 24.81 -4.97
CA GLN A 45 -10.18 26.01 -4.47
C GLN A 45 -11.19 25.68 -3.38
N SER A 46 -12.06 24.69 -3.58
CA SER A 46 -13.04 24.25 -2.58
C SER A 46 -12.38 23.77 -1.29
N LEU A 47 -11.32 22.94 -1.40
CA LEU A 47 -10.58 22.42 -0.25
C LEU A 47 -9.83 23.51 0.50
N THR A 48 -9.35 24.55 -0.19
CA THR A 48 -8.73 25.73 0.43
C THR A 48 -9.76 26.55 1.19
N VAL A 49 -10.93 26.83 0.60
CA VAL A 49 -12.03 27.56 1.26
C VAL A 49 -12.53 26.81 2.51
N THR A 50 -12.59 25.48 2.44
CA THR A 50 -12.99 24.67 3.61
C THR A 50 -11.87 24.48 4.65
N GLY A 51 -10.68 25.05 4.42
CA GLY A 51 -9.56 24.98 5.34
C GLY A 51 -8.92 23.60 5.48
N LEU A 52 -9.14 22.70 4.52
CA LEU A 52 -8.56 21.36 4.55
C LEU A 52 -7.16 21.29 3.92
N ILE A 53 -6.85 22.23 3.03
CA ILE A 53 -5.51 22.41 2.45
C ILE A 53 -5.09 23.87 2.51
N THR A 54 -3.80 24.12 2.41
CA THR A 54 -3.24 25.43 2.04
C THR A 54 -2.73 25.33 0.60
N HIS A 55 -2.92 26.41 -0.15
CA HIS A 55 -2.42 26.51 -1.53
C HIS A 55 -1.76 27.87 -1.70
N GLU A 56 -0.45 27.90 -1.82
CA GLU A 56 0.31 29.11 -2.15
C GLU A 56 0.14 29.47 -3.62
N ARG A 57 0.08 30.74 -3.93
CA ARG A 57 -0.06 31.22 -5.31
C ARG A 57 1.12 30.73 -6.16
N TYR A 58 0.86 29.89 -7.17
CA TYR A 58 1.86 29.15 -7.97
C TYR A 58 2.74 28.18 -7.18
N GLY A 59 2.29 27.76 -6.01
CA GLY A 59 3.06 27.03 -5.04
C GLY A 59 2.53 25.65 -4.70
N THR A 60 3.04 25.16 -3.59
CA THR A 60 2.77 23.83 -3.05
C THR A 60 1.38 23.79 -2.41
N ILE A 61 0.68 22.69 -2.64
CA ILE A 61 -0.54 22.32 -1.95
C ILE A 61 -0.14 21.44 -0.77
N THR A 62 -0.53 21.81 0.44
CA THR A 62 -0.24 21.04 1.66
C THR A 62 -1.49 20.80 2.49
N LEU A 63 -1.53 19.68 3.20
CA LEU A 63 -2.63 19.40 4.11
C LEU A 63 -2.56 20.29 5.36
N THR A 64 -3.68 20.91 5.73
CA THR A 64 -3.81 21.50 7.06
C THR A 64 -3.97 20.41 8.12
N ARG A 65 -3.91 20.75 9.40
CA ARG A 65 -4.18 19.80 10.49
C ARG A 65 -5.58 19.15 10.39
N PRO A 66 -6.67 19.87 10.08
CA PRO A 66 -7.97 19.25 9.76
C PRO A 66 -7.94 18.36 8.53
N GLY A 67 -7.33 18.82 7.43
CA GLY A 67 -7.24 18.04 6.21
C GLY A 67 -6.46 16.74 6.38
N ARG A 68 -5.35 16.77 7.12
CA ARG A 68 -4.57 15.57 7.46
C ARG A 68 -5.41 14.57 8.27
N ARG A 69 -6.20 15.02 9.24
CA ARG A 69 -7.09 14.10 9.98
C ARG A 69 -8.07 13.39 9.06
N VAL A 70 -8.75 14.13 8.16
CA VAL A 70 -9.68 13.53 7.20
C VAL A 70 -8.97 12.54 6.26
N ALA A 71 -7.78 12.91 5.76
CA ALA A 71 -6.97 12.02 4.92
C ALA A 71 -6.60 10.73 5.64
N VAL A 72 -6.09 10.84 6.87
CA VAL A 72 -5.64 9.69 7.68
C VAL A 72 -6.77 8.72 7.95
N VAL A 73 -7.94 9.22 8.37
CA VAL A 73 -9.12 8.38 8.56
C VAL A 73 -9.42 7.56 7.30
N ALA A 74 -9.52 8.24 6.16
CA ALA A 74 -9.86 7.60 4.90
C ALA A 74 -8.78 6.61 4.40
N ILE A 75 -7.51 6.86 4.69
CA ILE A 75 -6.41 5.97 4.31
C ILE A 75 -6.40 4.71 5.18
N ARG A 76 -6.76 4.84 6.46
CA ARG A 76 -6.79 3.73 7.40
C ARG A 76 -7.94 2.75 7.16
N GLN A 77 -9.07 3.22 6.63
CA GLN A 77 -10.29 2.42 6.48
C GLN A 77 -10.07 1.13 5.70
N GLU A 78 -9.44 1.23 4.54
CA GLU A 78 -9.26 0.09 3.64
C GLU A 78 -8.29 -0.97 4.20
N PRO A 79 -7.06 -0.64 4.65
CA PRO A 79 -6.17 -1.63 5.26
C PRO A 79 -6.72 -2.21 6.58
N ILE A 80 -7.51 -1.45 7.35
CA ILE A 80 -8.22 -1.96 8.53
C ILE A 80 -9.28 -2.99 8.10
N ALA A 81 -10.06 -2.70 7.04
CA ALA A 81 -11.03 -3.64 6.49
C ALA A 81 -10.36 -4.92 6.01
N ARG A 82 -9.21 -4.83 5.31
CA ARG A 82 -8.43 -6.00 4.89
C ARG A 82 -7.96 -6.85 6.07
N ALA A 83 -7.41 -6.21 7.10
CA ALA A 83 -6.96 -6.90 8.31
C ALA A 83 -8.12 -7.65 8.99
N PHE A 84 -9.27 -7.03 9.10
CA PHE A 84 -10.48 -7.62 9.68
C PHE A 84 -11.01 -8.79 8.87
N LEU A 85 -11.18 -8.60 7.56
CA LEU A 85 -11.63 -9.66 6.65
C LEU A 85 -10.74 -10.90 6.75
N HIS A 86 -9.42 -10.70 6.78
CA HIS A 86 -8.48 -11.79 6.87
C HIS A 86 -8.45 -12.46 8.24
N LYS A 87 -8.28 -11.67 9.31
CA LYS A 87 -8.03 -12.20 10.67
C LYS A 87 -9.27 -12.68 11.38
N VAL A 88 -10.41 -12.03 11.16
CA VAL A 88 -11.65 -12.30 11.88
C VAL A 88 -12.60 -13.16 11.05
N LEU A 89 -12.72 -12.85 9.75
CA LEU A 89 -13.65 -13.55 8.87
C LEU A 89 -12.98 -14.65 8.03
N SER A 90 -11.65 -14.84 8.14
CA SER A 90 -10.89 -15.83 7.37
C SER A 90 -11.13 -15.74 5.85
N TRP A 91 -11.33 -14.52 5.36
CA TRP A 91 -11.58 -14.29 3.94
C TRP A 91 -10.40 -14.75 3.08
N PRO A 92 -10.63 -15.37 1.90
CA PRO A 92 -9.55 -15.84 1.03
C PRO A 92 -8.57 -14.71 0.67
N TRP A 93 -7.28 -14.93 0.94
CA TRP A 93 -6.25 -13.90 0.85
C TRP A 93 -6.20 -13.16 -0.50
N PRO A 94 -6.31 -13.81 -1.69
CA PRO A 94 -6.26 -13.10 -2.96
C PRO A 94 -7.44 -12.14 -3.19
N ASN A 95 -8.59 -12.40 -2.56
CA ASN A 95 -9.84 -11.68 -2.79
C ASN A 95 -10.17 -10.62 -1.73
N ILE A 96 -9.29 -10.44 -0.73
CA ILE A 96 -9.51 -9.48 0.37
C ILE A 96 -9.66 -8.04 -0.15
N GLY A 97 -8.90 -7.66 -1.18
CA GLY A 97 -8.87 -6.29 -1.70
C GLY A 97 -10.23 -5.82 -2.22
N GLU A 98 -10.93 -6.64 -2.98
CA GLU A 98 -12.25 -6.33 -3.53
C GLU A 98 -13.29 -6.13 -2.42
N GLU A 99 -13.36 -7.06 -1.47
CA GLU A 99 -14.27 -6.95 -0.34
C GLU A 99 -13.94 -5.79 0.59
N ALA A 100 -12.65 -5.51 0.81
CA ALA A 100 -12.24 -4.37 1.61
C ALA A 100 -12.64 -3.04 0.96
N THR A 101 -12.60 -2.95 -0.37
CA THR A 101 -13.06 -1.78 -1.12
C THR A 101 -14.57 -1.57 -0.94
N THR A 102 -15.33 -2.65 -0.85
CA THR A 102 -16.79 -2.60 -0.58
C THR A 102 -17.09 -2.24 0.86
N LEU A 103 -16.35 -2.80 1.82
CA LEU A 103 -16.58 -2.62 3.26
C LEU A 103 -16.08 -1.27 3.78
N SER A 104 -14.91 -0.81 3.33
CA SER A 104 -14.21 0.34 3.91
C SER A 104 -15.02 1.64 3.95
N PRO A 105 -15.88 1.99 2.95
CA PRO A 105 -16.68 3.21 3.00
C PRO A 105 -17.76 3.22 4.10
N ALA A 106 -18.11 2.06 4.65
CA ALA A 106 -19.06 1.95 5.75
C ALA A 106 -18.41 2.14 7.14
N LEU A 107 -17.08 2.08 7.20
CA LEU A 107 -16.32 2.26 8.45
C LEU A 107 -16.18 3.75 8.77
N ASN A 108 -17.02 4.29 9.66
CA ASN A 108 -16.73 5.59 10.27
C ASN A 108 -15.57 5.44 11.28
N ASP A 109 -15.08 6.55 11.81
CA ASP A 109 -13.88 6.58 12.68
C ASP A 109 -14.00 5.64 13.89
N GLU A 110 -15.15 5.67 14.58
CA GLU A 110 -15.38 4.84 15.76
C GLU A 110 -15.44 3.35 15.39
N LEU A 111 -16.18 3.01 14.33
CA LEU A 111 -16.30 1.64 13.87
C LEU A 111 -14.96 1.11 13.34
N ALA A 112 -14.22 1.92 12.57
CA ALA A 112 -12.88 1.56 12.08
C ALA A 112 -11.94 1.21 13.24
N GLU A 113 -11.96 1.99 14.32
CA GLU A 113 -11.11 1.71 15.48
C GLU A 113 -11.53 0.44 16.24
N ARG A 114 -12.83 0.14 16.34
CA ARG A 114 -13.34 -1.12 16.92
C ARG A 114 -12.95 -2.33 16.07
N VAL A 115 -13.10 -2.21 14.75
CA VAL A 115 -12.71 -3.22 13.76
C VAL A 115 -11.20 -3.46 13.80
N TYR A 116 -10.40 -2.39 13.88
CA TYR A 116 -8.94 -2.46 14.00
C TYR A 116 -8.50 -3.25 15.25
N ARG A 117 -9.12 -2.96 16.39
CA ARG A 117 -8.84 -3.72 17.64
C ARG A 117 -9.28 -5.17 17.53
N ALA A 118 -10.45 -5.43 16.93
CA ALA A 118 -10.93 -6.80 16.73
C ALA A 118 -9.99 -7.62 15.82
N ALA A 119 -9.34 -6.97 14.84
CA ALA A 119 -8.32 -7.59 14.00
C ALA A 119 -6.95 -7.76 14.70
N GLY A 120 -6.80 -7.34 15.95
CA GLY A 120 -5.56 -7.45 16.73
C GLY A 120 -4.64 -6.24 16.66
N ALA A 121 -5.15 -5.07 16.21
CA ALA A 121 -4.41 -3.80 16.12
C ALA A 121 -3.06 -3.95 15.38
N LEU A 122 -3.12 -4.60 14.22
CA LEU A 122 -1.93 -4.97 13.44
C LEU A 122 -1.23 -3.74 12.85
N GLY A 123 0.10 -3.77 12.79
CA GLY A 123 0.90 -2.69 12.18
C GLY A 123 0.85 -2.67 10.65
N ALA A 124 0.40 -3.77 10.02
CA ALA A 124 0.26 -3.89 8.56
C ALA A 124 -0.97 -4.73 8.20
N ASP A 125 -1.48 -4.51 7.00
CA ASP A 125 -2.53 -5.30 6.40
C ASP A 125 -2.02 -6.67 5.88
N PRO A 126 -2.89 -7.58 5.43
CA PRO A 126 -2.49 -8.90 4.94
C PRO A 126 -1.57 -8.90 3.71
N TYR A 127 -1.49 -7.80 2.98
CA TYR A 127 -0.58 -7.63 1.85
C TYR A 127 0.75 -6.99 2.26
N GLY A 128 0.91 -6.64 3.56
CA GLY A 128 2.12 -6.06 4.12
C GLY A 128 2.17 -4.53 4.05
N HIS A 129 1.10 -3.87 3.61
CA HIS A 129 1.06 -2.41 3.60
C HIS A 129 0.87 -1.89 5.03
N PRO A 130 1.73 -0.95 5.49
CA PRO A 130 1.60 -0.39 6.82
C PRO A 130 0.23 0.26 7.05
N ILE A 131 -0.37 0.00 8.20
CA ILE A 131 -1.59 0.69 8.65
C ILE A 131 -1.14 1.95 9.40
N PRO A 132 -1.44 3.17 8.92
CA PRO A 132 -1.08 4.38 9.62
C PRO A 132 -1.69 4.43 11.03
N ASP A 133 -1.00 5.03 11.98
CA ASP A 133 -1.58 5.36 13.28
C ASP A 133 -2.66 6.47 13.15
N VAL A 134 -3.30 6.84 14.26
CA VAL A 134 -4.34 7.88 14.27
C VAL A 134 -3.81 9.29 13.97
N GLN A 135 -2.49 9.49 14.00
CA GLN A 135 -1.81 10.71 13.59
C GLN A 135 -1.39 10.68 12.11
N GLY A 136 -1.45 9.50 11.47
CA GLY A 136 -1.03 9.29 10.09
C GLY A 136 0.44 8.89 9.94
N ASN A 137 1.11 8.54 11.03
CA ASN A 137 2.47 8.03 10.92
C ASN A 137 2.46 6.58 10.45
N THR A 138 3.42 6.22 9.61
CA THR A 138 3.63 4.86 9.12
C THR A 138 5.02 4.37 9.46
N THR A 139 5.16 3.08 9.69
CA THR A 139 6.48 2.45 9.79
C THR A 139 7.10 2.41 8.39
N ARG A 140 8.22 3.11 8.20
CA ARG A 140 8.99 3.02 6.96
C ARG A 140 9.71 1.68 6.91
N ILE A 141 9.47 0.94 5.83
CA ILE A 141 10.17 -0.30 5.54
C ILE A 141 11.18 0.01 4.43
N ASN A 142 12.47 -0.26 4.68
CA ASN A 142 13.50 -0.09 3.66
C ASN A 142 13.58 -1.34 2.77
N ASP A 143 12.50 -1.59 2.06
CA ASP A 143 12.34 -2.69 1.12
C ASP A 143 12.53 -2.24 -0.32
N ARG A 144 12.79 -3.20 -1.19
CA ARG A 144 12.93 -2.98 -2.63
C ARG A 144 12.34 -4.15 -3.41
N PRO A 145 12.06 -3.98 -4.72
CA PRO A 145 11.52 -5.06 -5.55
C PRO A 145 12.37 -6.33 -5.49
N LEU A 146 11.74 -7.49 -5.47
CA LEU A 146 12.40 -8.79 -5.46
C LEU A 146 13.32 -8.97 -6.67
N SER A 147 12.94 -8.41 -7.83
CA SER A 147 13.74 -8.38 -9.07
C SER A 147 15.08 -7.68 -8.93
N SER A 148 15.26 -6.81 -7.93
CA SER A 148 16.49 -6.02 -7.70
C SER A 148 17.56 -6.75 -6.89
N PHE A 149 17.27 -7.95 -6.38
CA PHE A 149 18.22 -8.72 -5.59
C PHE A 149 19.07 -9.63 -6.46
N ALA A 150 20.35 -9.76 -6.11
CA ALA A 150 21.24 -10.70 -6.75
C ALA A 150 21.07 -12.13 -6.22
N ALA A 151 21.43 -13.13 -7.00
CA ALA A 151 21.52 -14.52 -6.58
C ALA A 151 23.02 -14.88 -6.28
N PRO A 152 23.31 -15.77 -5.31
CA PRO A 152 22.36 -16.34 -4.33
C PRO A 152 22.10 -15.38 -3.14
N MET A 153 20.85 -15.32 -2.67
CA MET A 153 20.49 -14.49 -1.51
C MET A 153 19.22 -15.00 -0.84
N THR A 154 19.15 -14.84 0.48
CA THR A 154 17.89 -15.05 1.22
C THR A 154 17.27 -13.70 1.52
N VAL A 155 15.99 -13.58 1.24
CA VAL A 155 15.19 -12.38 1.48
C VAL A 155 13.92 -12.74 2.26
N ARG A 156 13.33 -11.74 2.90
CA ARG A 156 11.99 -11.86 3.49
C ARG A 156 11.05 -10.92 2.75
N VAL A 157 9.96 -11.47 2.24
CA VAL A 157 8.89 -10.68 1.64
C VAL A 157 8.31 -9.73 2.69
N THR A 158 8.19 -8.47 2.37
CA THR A 158 7.61 -7.44 3.25
C THR A 158 6.20 -7.09 2.83
N ARG A 159 5.98 -6.95 1.53
CA ARG A 159 4.66 -6.62 0.96
C ARG A 159 4.55 -7.07 -0.49
N VAL A 160 3.31 -7.16 -0.95
CA VAL A 160 2.97 -7.45 -2.35
C VAL A 160 2.06 -6.37 -2.90
N ASP A 161 2.13 -6.13 -4.22
CA ASP A 161 1.20 -5.25 -4.91
C ASP A 161 -0.17 -5.94 -5.00
N ASP A 162 -1.21 -5.25 -4.58
CA ASP A 162 -2.57 -5.77 -4.44
C ASP A 162 -3.54 -5.30 -5.55
N ARG A 163 -3.00 -4.72 -6.63
CA ARG A 163 -3.81 -4.16 -7.71
C ARG A 163 -4.37 -5.19 -8.70
N ASP A 164 -3.83 -6.41 -8.71
CA ASP A 164 -4.21 -7.47 -9.63
C ASP A 164 -4.43 -8.78 -8.88
N THR A 165 -5.69 -9.21 -8.81
CA THR A 165 -6.10 -10.45 -8.12
C THR A 165 -5.45 -11.70 -8.73
N SER A 166 -5.23 -11.74 -10.05
CA SER A 166 -4.59 -12.90 -10.70
C SER A 166 -3.14 -13.05 -10.25
N ILE A 167 -2.43 -11.94 -10.05
CA ILE A 167 -1.07 -11.94 -9.50
C ILE A 167 -1.09 -12.39 -8.03
N LEU A 168 -2.06 -11.95 -7.25
CA LEU A 168 -2.22 -12.37 -5.86
C LEU A 168 -2.52 -13.88 -5.75
N GLU A 169 -3.33 -14.44 -6.64
CA GLU A 169 -3.59 -15.89 -6.72
C GLU A 169 -2.30 -16.67 -7.01
N LEU A 170 -1.49 -16.20 -7.95
CA LEU A 170 -0.18 -16.76 -8.24
C LEU A 170 0.72 -16.71 -7.01
N PHE A 171 0.85 -15.55 -6.37
CA PHE A 171 1.69 -15.38 -5.17
C PHE A 171 1.21 -16.26 -4.02
N HIS A 172 -0.10 -16.37 -3.83
CA HIS A 172 -0.68 -17.27 -2.83
C HIS A 172 -0.32 -18.72 -3.13
N THR A 173 -0.45 -19.16 -4.37
CA THR A 173 -0.11 -20.52 -4.80
C THR A 173 1.37 -20.84 -4.59
N LEU A 174 2.25 -19.89 -4.85
CA LEU A 174 3.69 -20.04 -4.71
C LEU A 174 4.21 -19.81 -3.27
N GLY A 175 3.36 -19.37 -2.33
CA GLY A 175 3.79 -19.07 -0.96
C GLY A 175 4.57 -17.74 -0.85
N LEU A 176 4.33 -16.79 -1.76
CA LEU A 176 4.97 -15.49 -1.82
C LEU A 176 4.07 -14.42 -1.14
N PHE A 177 3.90 -14.51 0.16
CA PHE A 177 3.12 -13.56 0.96
C PHE A 177 3.99 -12.87 2.02
N PRO A 178 3.55 -11.79 2.63
CA PRO A 178 4.30 -11.07 3.65
C PRO A 178 4.84 -11.99 4.75
N HIS A 179 6.08 -11.74 5.15
CA HIS A 179 6.89 -12.51 6.10
C HIS A 179 7.45 -13.83 5.57
N ALA A 180 7.10 -14.29 4.36
CA ALA A 180 7.70 -15.48 3.78
C ALA A 180 9.21 -15.30 3.60
N ALA A 181 9.99 -16.28 4.04
CA ALA A 181 11.42 -16.38 3.73
C ALA A 181 11.56 -17.02 2.34
N VAL A 182 12.31 -16.38 1.47
CA VAL A 182 12.52 -16.80 0.08
C VAL A 182 14.01 -16.82 -0.21
N GLN A 183 14.51 -17.93 -0.73
CA GLN A 183 15.88 -18.03 -1.22
C GLN A 183 15.90 -17.78 -2.72
N ILE A 184 16.64 -16.81 -3.16
CA ILE A 184 16.94 -16.56 -4.57
C ILE A 184 18.13 -17.43 -4.93
N SER A 185 17.92 -18.41 -5.82
CA SER A 185 18.97 -19.34 -6.25
C SER A 185 19.55 -19.01 -7.62
N GLY A 186 18.80 -18.29 -8.45
CA GLY A 186 19.23 -17.91 -9.79
C GLY A 186 18.52 -16.66 -10.29
N LEU A 187 19.23 -15.93 -11.16
CA LEU A 187 18.69 -14.76 -11.86
C LEU A 187 19.21 -14.82 -13.30
N ASP A 188 18.31 -15.00 -14.22
CA ASP A 188 18.60 -14.94 -15.66
C ASP A 188 17.93 -13.70 -16.26
N GLN A 189 18.74 -12.68 -16.50
CA GLN A 189 18.27 -11.42 -17.06
C GLN A 189 17.96 -11.52 -18.55
N ALA A 190 18.59 -12.47 -19.27
CA ALA A 190 18.41 -12.61 -20.72
C ALA A 190 17.01 -13.12 -21.07
N ILE A 191 16.49 -14.05 -20.27
CA ILE A 191 15.14 -14.60 -20.43
C ILE A 191 14.14 -13.98 -19.44
N GLY A 192 14.59 -13.07 -18.56
CA GLY A 192 13.74 -12.33 -17.64
C GLY A 192 13.16 -13.20 -16.51
N VAL A 193 13.90 -14.16 -15.96
CA VAL A 193 13.43 -15.13 -14.97
C VAL A 193 14.27 -15.10 -13.70
N ILE A 194 13.61 -15.18 -12.56
CA ILE A 194 14.21 -15.37 -11.24
C ILE A 194 13.78 -16.74 -10.67
N THR A 195 14.76 -17.52 -10.21
CA THR A 195 14.56 -18.85 -9.61
C THR A 195 14.61 -18.73 -8.10
N LEU A 196 13.59 -19.26 -7.44
CA LEU A 196 13.33 -19.09 -6.02
C LEU A 196 13.10 -20.45 -5.33
N THR A 197 13.45 -20.51 -4.05
CA THR A 197 12.90 -21.53 -3.14
C THR A 197 12.02 -20.78 -2.11
N THR A 198 10.73 -21.12 -2.13
CA THR A 198 9.71 -20.54 -1.26
C THR A 198 9.32 -21.54 -0.17
N PRO A 199 8.48 -21.18 0.83
CA PRO A 199 7.93 -22.13 1.79
C PRO A 199 7.14 -23.30 1.15
N ARG A 200 6.71 -23.15 -0.11
CA ARG A 200 5.98 -24.20 -0.87
C ARG A 200 6.88 -24.98 -1.83
N GLY A 201 8.18 -24.69 -1.86
CA GLY A 201 9.16 -25.40 -2.67
C GLY A 201 9.83 -24.53 -3.74
N PRO A 202 10.64 -25.15 -4.61
CA PRO A 202 11.33 -24.47 -5.69
C PRO A 202 10.35 -24.01 -6.78
N THR A 203 10.59 -22.84 -7.31
CA THR A 203 9.76 -22.23 -8.38
C THR A 203 10.57 -21.22 -9.18
N SER A 204 10.02 -20.76 -10.30
CA SER A 204 10.56 -19.65 -11.07
C SER A 204 9.43 -18.71 -11.47
N ILE A 205 9.69 -17.40 -11.40
CA ILE A 205 8.74 -16.37 -11.83
C ILE A 205 9.43 -15.38 -12.78
N GLY A 206 8.65 -14.73 -13.63
CA GLY A 206 9.14 -13.64 -14.47
C GLY A 206 9.60 -12.44 -13.64
N LEU A 207 10.62 -11.74 -14.10
CA LEU A 207 11.10 -10.50 -13.43
C LEU A 207 9.99 -9.45 -13.31
N GLY A 208 9.10 -9.36 -14.31
CA GLY A 208 7.92 -8.49 -14.22
C GLY A 208 7.02 -8.80 -13.02
N SER A 209 6.75 -10.08 -12.74
CA SER A 209 6.00 -10.47 -11.54
C SER A 209 6.79 -10.21 -10.26
N ALA A 210 8.12 -10.37 -10.28
CA ALA A 210 8.97 -10.09 -9.13
C ALA A 210 9.04 -8.60 -8.75
N GLU A 211 8.72 -7.69 -9.66
CA GLU A 211 8.58 -6.25 -9.42
C GLU A 211 7.41 -5.92 -8.47
N HIS A 212 6.38 -6.76 -8.45
CA HIS A 212 5.21 -6.60 -7.59
C HIS A 212 5.40 -7.15 -6.16
N ILE A 213 6.59 -7.67 -5.85
CA ILE A 213 6.95 -8.18 -4.52
C ILE A 213 8.06 -7.30 -3.97
N ALA A 214 7.82 -6.68 -2.81
CA ALA A 214 8.87 -5.99 -2.06
C ALA A 214 9.46 -6.91 -1.00
N ALA A 215 10.75 -6.82 -0.80
CA ALA A 215 11.49 -7.66 0.15
C ALA A 215 12.65 -6.90 0.79
N ILE A 216 13.14 -7.46 1.89
CA ILE A 216 14.39 -7.05 2.54
C ILE A 216 15.37 -8.23 2.59
N ALA A 217 16.67 -7.93 2.45
CA ALA A 217 17.70 -8.94 2.64
C ALA A 217 17.65 -9.49 4.07
N THR A 218 17.74 -10.79 4.21
CA THR A 218 17.89 -11.43 5.52
C THR A 218 19.34 -11.82 5.70
N PRO A 219 19.99 -11.45 6.81
CA PRO A 219 21.34 -11.93 7.06
C PRO A 219 21.36 -13.46 7.04
N PRO A 220 22.44 -14.08 6.54
CA PRO A 220 22.56 -15.53 6.55
C PRO A 220 22.39 -16.06 7.97
N THR A 221 21.49 -17.00 8.12
CA THR A 221 21.30 -17.70 9.42
C THR A 221 22.63 -18.38 9.73
N ARG A 222 23.34 -17.90 10.75
CA ARG A 222 24.50 -18.65 11.26
C ARG A 222 23.97 -19.98 11.79
N THR A 223 24.15 -21.03 11.03
CA THR A 223 23.97 -22.40 11.52
C THR A 223 24.99 -22.58 12.65
N ARG A 224 24.50 -22.81 13.86
CA ARG A 224 25.29 -23.28 14.98
C ARG A 224 25.59 -24.74 14.82
#